data_eaad0acafe392b6b7c433d5dfbb11fb9
#
_entry.id   eaad0acafe392b6b7c433d5dfbb11fb9
#
_cell.length_a   1.000
_cell.length_b   1.000
_cell.length_c   1.000
_cell.angle_alpha   90.00
_cell.angle_beta   90.00
_cell.angle_gamma   90.00
#
_symmetry.space_group_name_H-M   'P 1'
#
loop_
_entity.id
_entity.type
_entity.pdbx_description
1 polymer ?
#
loop_
_entity_poly.entity_id
_entity_poly.type
_entity_poly.pdbx_seq_one_letter_code
_entity_poly.pdbx_strand_id
1 'polypeptide(L)'
;MGHSFTDLIALAALLLWPAIPLFWVPVHCAPRFFRRLGFLTYSLPFLTWLPVAFITFGLRDDLLAYRVALPPAANALGVLLFVLGAALQTWTIILLTMPGIMGIPEVTRAIPGKLMTAGPFGVLRHPTYLSHTLMLAGL
;
A
#
# COMPACT_ATOMS: atom_id res chain seq x y z
N MET A 1 -22.02 5.86 19.31
CA MET A 1 -21.72 4.41 19.25
C MET A 1 -20.22 4.23 19.24
N GLY A 2 -19.66 3.38 20.12
CA GLY A 2 -18.21 3.14 20.12
C GLY A 2 -17.84 2.28 18.90
N HIS A 3 -16.87 2.73 18.13
CA HIS A 3 -16.32 1.94 17.03
C HIS A 3 -15.59 0.71 17.59
N SER A 4 -15.82 -0.46 16.98
CA SER A 4 -15.13 -1.69 17.33
C SER A 4 -13.69 -1.65 16.83
N PHE A 5 -12.83 -2.51 17.34
CA PHE A 5 -11.44 -2.63 16.87
C PHE A 5 -11.38 -2.97 15.36
N THR A 6 -12.30 -3.79 14.88
CA THR A 6 -12.43 -4.11 13.45
C THR A 6 -12.79 -2.89 12.61
N ASP A 7 -13.63 -1.97 13.13
CA ASP A 7 -13.97 -0.72 12.44
C ASP A 7 -12.74 0.17 12.28
N LEU A 8 -11.89 0.22 13.29
CA LEU A 8 -10.66 1.01 13.23
C LEU A 8 -9.68 0.44 12.19
N ILE A 9 -9.54 -0.89 12.11
CA ILE A 9 -8.71 -1.54 11.09
C ILE A 9 -9.27 -1.28 9.69
N ALA A 10 -10.57 -1.45 9.49
CA ALA A 10 -11.22 -1.20 8.21
C ALA A 10 -11.06 0.26 7.78
N LEU A 11 -11.28 1.20 8.69
CA LEU A 11 -11.09 2.62 8.42
C LEU A 11 -9.62 2.94 8.09
N ALA A 12 -8.67 2.40 8.84
CA ALA A 12 -7.24 2.58 8.56
C ALA A 12 -6.87 2.04 7.17
N ALA A 13 -7.39 0.87 6.78
CA ALA A 13 -7.19 0.33 5.44
C ALA A 13 -7.78 1.24 4.36
N LEU A 14 -9.02 1.68 4.50
CA LEU A 14 -9.68 2.59 3.56
C LEU A 14 -8.93 3.92 3.40
N LEU A 15 -8.33 4.42 4.48
CA LEU A 15 -7.58 5.67 4.46
C LEU A 15 -6.18 5.51 3.87
N LEU A 16 -5.45 4.45 4.25
CA LEU A 16 -4.03 4.33 3.95
C LEU A 16 -3.73 3.63 2.62
N TRP A 17 -4.50 2.59 2.26
CA TRP A 17 -4.21 1.82 1.04
C TRP A 17 -4.28 2.63 -0.25
N PRO A 18 -5.21 3.58 -0.45
CA PRO A 18 -5.24 4.41 -1.66
C PRO A 18 -3.98 5.24 -1.88
N ALA A 19 -3.18 5.51 -0.84
CA ALA A 19 -1.91 6.22 -0.98
C ALA A 19 -0.96 5.52 -1.96
N ILE A 20 -0.96 4.19 -1.97
CA ILE A 20 -0.05 3.38 -2.80
C ILE A 20 -0.31 3.61 -4.30
N PRO A 21 -1.51 3.30 -4.84
CA PRO A 21 -1.77 3.50 -6.26
C PRO A 21 -1.79 4.99 -6.65
N LEU A 22 -2.28 5.87 -5.79
CA LEU A 22 -2.32 7.31 -6.06
C LEU A 22 -0.93 7.95 -6.15
N PHE A 23 0.08 7.36 -5.52
CA PHE A 23 1.47 7.74 -5.70
C PHE A 23 2.12 7.04 -6.89
N TRP A 24 2.04 5.70 -6.92
CA TRP A 24 2.84 4.90 -7.85
C TRP A 24 2.31 4.93 -9.28
N VAL A 25 1.00 4.97 -9.49
CA VAL A 25 0.45 4.99 -10.85
C VAL A 25 0.91 6.23 -11.63
N PRO A 26 0.79 7.47 -11.13
CA PRO A 26 1.34 8.64 -11.82
C PRO A 26 2.84 8.55 -12.05
N VAL A 27 3.62 8.13 -11.05
CA VAL A 27 5.08 8.03 -11.14
C VAL A 27 5.50 7.06 -12.25
N HIS A 28 4.84 5.91 -12.37
CA HIS A 28 5.12 4.95 -13.44
C HIS A 28 4.59 5.38 -14.81
N CYS A 29 3.47 6.10 -14.86
CA CYS A 29 2.93 6.61 -16.13
C CYS A 29 3.78 7.73 -16.74
N ALA A 30 4.45 8.54 -15.89
CA ALA A 30 5.25 9.68 -16.34
C ALA A 30 6.67 9.71 -15.70
N PRO A 31 7.48 8.65 -15.81
CA PRO A 31 8.72 8.52 -15.05
C PRO A 31 9.75 9.62 -15.37
N ARG A 32 9.77 10.10 -16.62
CA ARG A 32 10.69 11.19 -17.02
C ARG A 32 10.34 12.51 -16.34
N PHE A 33 9.06 12.80 -16.17
CA PHE A 33 8.57 14.00 -15.48
C PHE A 33 8.92 13.93 -14.01
N PHE A 34 8.58 12.84 -13.32
CA PHE A 34 8.81 12.70 -11.88
C PHE A 34 10.31 12.63 -11.53
N ARG A 35 11.14 12.05 -12.40
CA ARG A 35 12.61 12.13 -12.24
C ARG A 35 13.17 13.55 -12.35
N ARG A 36 12.53 14.45 -13.11
CA ARG A 36 12.92 15.87 -13.17
C ARG A 36 12.52 16.61 -11.89
N LEU A 37 11.39 16.25 -11.29
CA LEU A 37 10.94 16.79 -10.02
C LEU A 37 11.80 16.31 -8.84
N GLY A 38 12.42 15.13 -8.96
CA GLY A 38 13.23 14.57 -7.87
C GLY A 38 12.41 14.42 -6.58
N PHE A 39 12.95 14.89 -5.47
CA PHE A 39 12.28 14.81 -4.16
C PHE A 39 10.93 15.57 -4.09
N LEU A 40 10.67 16.53 -4.95
CA LEU A 40 9.37 17.19 -5.04
C LEU A 40 8.25 16.21 -5.44
N THR A 41 8.59 15.05 -6.02
CA THR A 41 7.62 13.98 -6.29
C THR A 41 6.86 13.55 -5.03
N TYR A 42 7.49 13.63 -3.86
CA TYR A 42 6.85 13.29 -2.58
C TYR A 42 5.82 14.32 -2.10
N SER A 43 5.63 15.43 -2.80
CA SER A 43 4.47 16.30 -2.60
C SER A 43 3.19 15.75 -3.25
N LEU A 44 3.30 14.79 -4.17
CA LEU A 44 2.16 14.20 -4.87
C LEU A 44 1.06 13.63 -3.93
N PRO A 45 1.37 12.91 -2.84
CA PRO A 45 0.36 12.43 -1.89
C PRO A 45 -0.49 13.53 -1.27
N PHE A 46 0.05 14.73 -1.06
CA PHE A 46 -0.73 15.87 -0.54
C PHE A 46 -1.80 16.33 -1.53
N LEU A 47 -1.54 16.16 -2.83
CA LEU A 47 -2.46 16.57 -3.90
C LEU A 47 -3.44 15.47 -4.29
N THR A 48 -3.07 14.21 -4.14
CA THR A 48 -3.86 13.06 -4.60
C THR A 48 -4.50 12.30 -3.45
N TRP A 49 -3.69 11.78 -2.53
CA TRP A 49 -4.17 10.94 -1.44
C TRP A 49 -4.86 11.73 -0.33
N LEU A 50 -4.32 12.88 0.10
CA LEU A 50 -4.87 13.63 1.23
C LEU A 50 -6.32 14.09 1.00
N PRO A 51 -6.72 14.61 -0.18
CA PRO A 51 -8.13 14.90 -0.48
C PRO A 51 -9.01 13.65 -0.44
N VAL A 52 -8.53 12.52 -0.98
CA VAL A 52 -9.28 11.25 -0.95
C VAL A 52 -9.44 10.78 0.49
N ALA A 53 -8.38 10.80 1.30
CA ALA A 53 -8.44 10.44 2.71
C ALA A 53 -9.42 11.33 3.49
N PHE A 54 -9.42 12.63 3.22
CA PHE A 54 -10.36 13.58 3.85
C PHE A 54 -11.82 13.26 3.51
N ILE A 55 -12.12 13.00 2.23
CA ILE A 55 -13.47 12.60 1.79
C ILE A 55 -13.86 11.27 2.43
N THR A 56 -12.99 10.26 2.38
CA THR A 56 -13.22 8.94 2.97
C THR A 56 -13.48 9.04 4.47
N PHE A 57 -12.70 9.86 5.19
CA PHE A 57 -12.92 10.10 6.61
C PHE A 57 -14.23 10.82 6.89
N GLY A 58 -14.65 11.75 6.04
CA GLY A 58 -15.95 12.40 6.12
C GLY A 58 -17.13 11.44 5.98
N LEU A 59 -16.95 10.39 5.15
CA LEU A 59 -17.98 9.36 4.88
C LEU A 59 -17.84 8.12 5.78
N ARG A 60 -16.96 8.14 6.79
CA ARG A 60 -16.62 6.97 7.60
C ARG A 60 -17.81 6.26 8.24
N ASP A 61 -18.79 7.03 8.72
CA ASP A 61 -19.95 6.46 9.42
C ASP A 61 -20.85 5.68 8.45
N ASP A 62 -21.02 6.20 7.23
CA ASP A 62 -21.75 5.52 6.16
C ASP A 62 -21.00 4.27 5.68
N LEU A 63 -19.69 4.39 5.46
CA LEU A 63 -18.83 3.28 5.01
C LEU A 63 -18.80 2.15 6.04
N LEU A 64 -18.64 2.48 7.33
CA LEU A 64 -18.60 1.50 8.41
C LEU A 64 -19.98 0.93 8.78
N ALA A 65 -21.08 1.53 8.29
CA ALA A 65 -22.42 0.97 8.46
C ALA A 65 -22.64 -0.31 7.62
N TYR A 66 -21.91 -0.46 6.51
CA TYR A 66 -22.00 -1.67 5.68
C TYR A 66 -21.31 -2.85 6.36
N ARG A 67 -22.12 -3.84 6.77
CA ARG A 67 -21.67 -5.05 7.43
C ARG A 67 -21.99 -6.26 6.57
N VAL A 68 -20.98 -7.04 6.25
CA VAL A 68 -21.13 -8.33 5.57
C VAL A 68 -20.76 -9.43 6.55
N ALA A 69 -21.74 -10.29 6.90
CA ALA A 69 -21.46 -11.47 7.70
C ALA A 69 -20.84 -12.54 6.80
N LEU A 70 -19.57 -12.84 7.02
CA LEU A 70 -18.86 -13.89 6.30
C LEU A 70 -18.87 -15.19 7.11
N PRO A 71 -18.92 -16.37 6.44
CA PRO A 71 -18.81 -17.65 7.12
C PRO A 71 -17.43 -17.78 7.80
N PRO A 72 -17.33 -18.57 8.90
CA PRO A 72 -16.07 -18.72 9.64
C PRO A 72 -14.87 -19.15 8.81
N ALA A 73 -15.10 -19.98 7.79
CA ALA A 73 -14.05 -20.42 6.86
C ALA A 73 -13.49 -19.24 6.02
N ALA A 74 -14.35 -18.31 5.60
CA ALA A 74 -13.91 -17.12 4.86
C ALA A 74 -13.11 -16.18 5.77
N ASN A 75 -13.53 -16.00 7.02
CA ASN A 75 -12.78 -15.21 8.00
C ASN A 75 -11.40 -15.83 8.28
N ALA A 76 -11.31 -17.17 8.44
CA ALA A 76 -10.05 -17.85 8.64
C ALA A 76 -9.12 -17.70 7.41
N LEU A 77 -9.67 -17.80 6.20
CA LEU A 77 -8.92 -17.54 4.97
C LEU A 77 -8.43 -16.10 4.91
N GLY A 78 -9.26 -15.12 5.29
CA GLY A 78 -8.90 -13.71 5.36
C GLY A 78 -7.69 -13.49 6.28
N VAL A 79 -7.75 -14.02 7.51
CA VAL A 79 -6.62 -13.94 8.45
C VAL A 79 -5.36 -14.58 7.87
N LEU A 80 -5.47 -15.74 7.22
CA LEU A 80 -4.33 -16.40 6.58
C LEU A 80 -3.71 -15.52 5.48
N LEU A 81 -4.53 -14.97 4.59
CA LEU A 81 -4.08 -14.08 3.52
C LEU A 81 -3.40 -12.83 4.06
N PHE A 82 -3.96 -12.22 5.10
CA PHE A 82 -3.37 -11.06 5.75
C PHE A 82 -2.00 -11.37 6.35
N VAL A 83 -1.87 -12.48 7.07
CA VAL A 83 -0.61 -12.91 7.70
C VAL A 83 0.45 -13.23 6.62
N LEU A 84 0.08 -13.93 5.55
CA LEU A 84 1.00 -14.23 4.44
C LEU A 84 1.44 -12.95 3.72
N GLY A 85 0.50 -12.02 3.49
CA GLY A 85 0.80 -10.71 2.91
C GLY A 85 1.76 -9.89 3.79
N ALA A 86 1.48 -9.83 5.10
CA ALA A 86 2.32 -9.11 6.06
C ALA A 86 3.73 -9.72 6.17
N ALA A 87 3.85 -11.05 6.17
CA ALA A 87 5.14 -11.74 6.16
C ALA A 87 5.94 -11.42 4.88
N LEU A 88 5.28 -11.49 3.72
CA LEU A 88 5.90 -11.15 2.43
C LEU A 88 6.31 -9.67 2.40
N GLN A 89 5.48 -8.77 2.91
CA GLN A 89 5.79 -7.34 3.00
C GLN A 89 7.01 -7.09 3.88
N THR A 90 7.06 -7.71 5.06
CA THR A 90 8.20 -7.60 5.97
C THR A 90 9.49 -8.09 5.29
N TRP A 91 9.43 -9.22 4.61
CA TRP A 91 10.59 -9.75 3.88
C TRP A 91 11.06 -8.80 2.77
N THR A 92 10.14 -8.24 2.00
CA THR A 92 10.49 -7.27 0.95
C THR A 92 11.07 -5.97 1.51
N ILE A 93 10.56 -5.48 2.65
CA ILE A 93 11.12 -4.30 3.34
C ILE A 93 12.57 -4.53 3.78
N ILE A 94 12.86 -5.70 4.35
CA ILE A 94 14.22 -6.06 4.78
C ILE A 94 15.19 -6.07 3.59
N LEU A 95 14.76 -6.59 2.44
CA LEU A 95 15.60 -6.69 1.24
C LEU A 95 15.79 -5.35 0.52
N LEU A 96 14.72 -4.57 0.36
CA LEU A 96 14.74 -3.30 -0.37
C LEU A 96 15.32 -2.14 0.45
N THR A 97 15.27 -2.25 1.77
CA THR A 97 15.54 -1.16 2.71
C THR A 97 14.58 0.03 2.53
N MET A 98 14.62 1.02 3.41
CA MET A 98 13.70 2.17 3.33
C MET A 98 13.81 2.97 2.02
N PRO A 99 15.02 3.28 1.49
CA PRO A 99 15.13 4.00 0.22
C PRO A 99 14.47 3.26 -0.95
N GLY A 100 14.60 1.93 -1.00
CA GLY A 100 13.99 1.12 -2.06
C GLY A 100 12.46 1.06 -1.95
N ILE A 101 11.92 0.89 -0.73
CA ILE A 101 10.47 0.90 -0.49
C ILE A 101 9.86 2.27 -0.83
N MET A 102 10.54 3.35 -0.48
CA MET A 102 10.09 4.71 -0.82
C MET A 102 10.27 5.04 -2.30
N GLY A 103 10.95 4.21 -3.08
CA GLY A 103 11.20 4.46 -4.50
C GLY A 103 12.16 5.62 -4.76
N ILE A 104 13.06 5.92 -3.83
CA ILE A 104 14.04 7.01 -4.01
C ILE A 104 14.85 6.82 -5.30
N PRO A 105 15.35 5.61 -5.65
CA PRO A 105 16.07 5.40 -6.91
C PRO A 105 15.25 5.68 -8.17
N GLU A 106 13.93 5.64 -8.07
CA GLU A 106 13.03 5.87 -9.21
C GLU A 106 12.78 7.36 -9.47
N VAL A 107 12.77 8.16 -8.40
CA VAL A 107 12.49 9.61 -8.49
C VAL A 107 13.75 10.47 -8.52
N THR A 108 14.93 9.91 -8.16
CA THR A 108 16.20 10.65 -8.19
C THR A 108 17.34 9.80 -8.73
N ARG A 109 18.34 10.46 -9.32
CA ARG A 109 19.61 9.81 -9.72
C ARG A 109 20.67 9.80 -8.61
N ALA A 110 20.38 10.42 -7.48
CA ALA A 110 21.33 10.52 -6.36
C ALA A 110 21.66 9.15 -5.75
N ILE A 111 20.71 8.21 -5.80
CA ILE A 111 20.90 6.83 -5.35
C ILE A 111 20.66 5.91 -6.54
N PRO A 112 21.67 5.18 -7.02
CA PRO A 112 21.49 4.24 -8.13
C PRO A 112 20.55 3.10 -7.72
N GLY A 113 19.57 2.82 -8.56
CA GLY A 113 18.70 1.65 -8.41
C GLY A 113 19.51 0.38 -8.63
N LYS A 114 19.38 -0.60 -7.74
CA LYS A 114 19.93 -1.95 -7.88
C LYS A 114 18.81 -2.92 -8.21
N LEU A 115 19.00 -3.71 -9.27
CA LEU A 115 18.08 -4.80 -9.55
C LEU A 115 18.14 -5.82 -8.41
N MET A 116 17.04 -5.97 -7.70
CA MET A 116 16.93 -6.98 -6.64
C MET A 116 16.46 -8.30 -7.24
N THR A 117 17.23 -9.36 -7.00
CA THR A 117 16.91 -10.74 -7.44
C THR A 117 16.90 -11.74 -6.28
N ALA A 118 17.15 -11.27 -5.05
CA ALA A 118 17.18 -12.11 -3.87
C ALA A 118 15.77 -12.40 -3.33
N GLY A 119 15.60 -13.55 -2.70
CA GLY A 119 14.35 -13.94 -2.04
C GLY A 119 13.15 -13.91 -2.99
N PRO A 120 12.04 -13.28 -2.58
CA PRO A 120 10.82 -13.24 -3.40
C PRO A 120 11.01 -12.55 -4.74
N PHE A 121 11.99 -11.64 -4.89
CA PHE A 121 12.31 -10.97 -6.15
C PHE A 121 12.95 -11.89 -7.20
N GLY A 122 13.46 -13.05 -6.81
CA GLY A 122 13.93 -14.07 -7.74
C GLY A 122 12.82 -14.83 -8.45
N VAL A 123 11.60 -14.80 -7.89
CA VAL A 123 10.42 -15.53 -8.39
C VAL A 123 9.32 -14.58 -8.86
N LEU A 124 9.13 -13.49 -8.13
CA LEU A 124 8.07 -12.51 -8.36
C LEU A 124 8.67 -11.19 -8.83
N ARG A 125 8.09 -10.62 -9.90
CA ARG A 125 8.52 -9.31 -10.40
C ARG A 125 8.18 -8.18 -9.43
N HIS A 126 7.02 -8.28 -8.76
CA HIS A 126 6.48 -7.25 -7.87
C HIS A 126 5.94 -7.85 -6.57
N PRO A 127 6.80 -8.40 -5.70
CA PRO A 127 6.35 -9.06 -4.47
C PRO A 127 5.67 -8.09 -3.50
N THR A 128 6.02 -6.80 -3.49
CA THR A 128 5.35 -5.77 -2.70
C THR A 128 3.90 -5.56 -3.12
N TYR A 129 3.58 -5.59 -4.41
CA TYR A 129 2.19 -5.48 -4.86
C TYR A 129 1.37 -6.72 -4.49
N LEU A 130 1.97 -7.91 -4.62
CA LEU A 130 1.32 -9.14 -4.17
C LEU A 130 1.05 -9.10 -2.66
N SER A 131 2.01 -8.65 -1.85
CA SER A 131 1.81 -8.54 -0.40
C SER A 131 0.65 -7.62 -0.03
N HIS A 132 0.56 -6.46 -0.66
CA HIS A 132 -0.56 -5.53 -0.46
C HIS A 132 -1.90 -6.12 -0.89
N THR A 133 -1.93 -6.81 -2.04
CA THR A 133 -3.14 -7.48 -2.53
C THR A 133 -3.61 -8.56 -1.56
N LEU A 134 -2.69 -9.38 -1.04
CA LEU A 134 -3.01 -10.40 -0.05
C LEU A 134 -3.54 -9.79 1.25
N MET A 135 -2.91 -8.72 1.75
CA MET A 135 -3.38 -8.05 2.96
C MET A 135 -4.75 -7.42 2.77
N LEU A 136 -5.01 -6.77 1.62
CA LEU A 136 -6.33 -6.21 1.31
C LEU A 136 -7.42 -7.29 1.17
N ALA A 137 -7.10 -8.39 0.52
CA ALA A 137 -8.03 -9.51 0.37
C ALA A 137 -8.30 -10.21 1.71
N GLY A 138 -7.43 -10.03 2.69
CA GLY A 138 -7.52 -10.62 4.02
C GLY A 138 -8.20 -9.74 5.07
N LEU A 139 -8.51 -8.48 4.74
CA LEU A 139 -9.21 -7.53 5.61
C LEU A 139 -10.73 -7.67 5.47
#